data_798f11a1c5fd22f3e62f3451cc706fc7
#
_entry.id   798f11a1c5fd22f3e62f3451cc706fc7
#
_cell.length_a   1.000
_cell.length_b   1.000
_cell.length_c   1.000
_cell.angle_alpha   90.00
_cell.angle_beta   90.00
_cell.angle_gamma   90.00
#
_symmetry.space_group_name_H-M   'P 1'
#
loop_
_entity.id
_entity.type
_entity.pdbx_description
1 polymer ?
#
loop_
_entity_poly.entity_id
_entity_poly.type
_entity_poly.pdbx_seq_one_letter_code
_entity_poly.pdbx_strand_id
1 'polypeptide(L)'
;MTDSFPRQAARTMGFTLGAPRSFRLSLDGETVIFLRSRGGTDPVTCLWALDVTTGDERLIADPAEVGKAGAEDDPVEKARRERVRERAGGIVAFATDAACTIAAFAVGGTVYLADLRQGGAAVDSAAGGSAVGGSAVGGGSIGGSTVGGSGVRELPTVRPAADPRPDPTGAHVAYVSEGALRVHEIATGTDRVLADPEGADGISFGLAEFIAAEEMDRNRGYWWAPDGSAILTSRVDETPVQFWHIADPSNPAAEPRSVRYPSAGTPNAVVSMFVAALTGDFIEVSWDAAALPYLVTASWEASIGHPLLVVASRDQRDMRILAVDPATGVTSLVRADTDPSWVDIVTGVPAGLPDGQVVWTADIGGAKRVVAGFEAEHAAGTAAVLTPDSINVREVLGTDGDAVLFTASAEDPASITVWTAGPAALERLSPADGVYSAQQAAGTLLLVSRTLADSAASVRVLRPGSAGEPRAEVARIGSLAETP
;
A
#
# COMPACT_ATOMS: atom_id res chain seq x y z
N MET A 1 -36.93 -9.05 17.23
CA MET A 1 -35.89 -9.31 18.26
C MET A 1 -34.66 -8.57 17.82
N THR A 2 -34.16 -7.65 18.63
CA THR A 2 -32.88 -7.00 18.37
C THR A 2 -31.76 -8.05 18.53
N ASP A 3 -30.86 -8.12 17.56
CA ASP A 3 -29.71 -9.01 17.65
C ASP A 3 -28.89 -8.67 18.90
N SER A 4 -28.35 -9.71 19.57
CA SER A 4 -27.41 -9.49 20.66
C SER A 4 -26.08 -8.96 20.12
N PHE A 5 -25.34 -8.19 20.92
CA PHE A 5 -24.04 -7.62 20.53
C PHE A 5 -23.06 -8.66 19.88
N PRO A 6 -22.88 -9.89 20.42
CA PRO A 6 -22.02 -10.87 19.77
C PRO A 6 -22.49 -11.28 18.36
N ARG A 7 -23.81 -11.33 18.13
CA ARG A 7 -24.36 -11.63 16.81
C ARG A 7 -24.18 -10.46 15.85
N GLN A 8 -24.39 -9.23 16.30
CA GLN A 8 -24.11 -8.02 15.51
C GLN A 8 -22.62 -7.97 15.13
N ALA A 9 -21.73 -8.16 16.11
CA ALA A 9 -20.29 -8.18 15.87
C ALA A 9 -19.87 -9.26 14.85
N ALA A 10 -20.44 -10.46 14.93
CA ALA A 10 -20.17 -11.53 13.98
C ALA A 10 -20.68 -11.20 12.57
N ARG A 11 -21.92 -10.69 12.45
CA ARG A 11 -22.55 -10.34 11.16
C ARG A 11 -21.85 -9.18 10.45
N THR A 12 -21.34 -8.23 11.19
CA THR A 12 -20.67 -7.02 10.70
C THR A 12 -19.15 -7.16 10.63
N MET A 13 -18.60 -8.37 10.90
CA MET A 13 -17.16 -8.62 11.06
C MET A 13 -16.48 -7.63 12.02
N GLY A 14 -17.11 -7.42 13.20
CA GLY A 14 -16.62 -6.48 14.19
C GLY A 14 -16.88 -5.00 13.82
N PHE A 15 -18.01 -4.74 13.14
CA PHE A 15 -18.45 -3.39 12.72
C PHE A 15 -17.50 -2.75 11.68
N THR A 16 -16.79 -3.58 10.88
CA THR A 16 -15.84 -3.10 9.87
C THR A 16 -16.44 -3.08 8.46
N LEU A 17 -17.47 -3.90 8.18
CA LEU A 17 -18.13 -3.92 6.89
C LEU A 17 -18.85 -2.58 6.64
N GLY A 18 -18.77 -2.07 5.42
CA GLY A 18 -19.32 -0.76 5.05
C GLY A 18 -18.45 0.44 5.44
N ALA A 19 -17.37 0.24 6.20
CA ALA A 19 -16.41 1.31 6.46
C ALA A 19 -15.48 1.51 5.27
N PRO A 20 -15.26 2.76 4.80
CA PRO A 20 -14.31 3.05 3.75
C PRO A 20 -12.87 2.87 4.23
N ARG A 21 -11.99 2.33 3.37
CA ARG A 21 -10.59 2.02 3.69
C ARG A 21 -9.72 2.00 2.43
N SER A 22 -8.39 1.86 2.62
CA SER A 22 -7.42 1.74 1.53
C SER A 22 -7.52 2.90 0.54
N PHE A 23 -7.37 4.12 1.05
CA PHE A 23 -7.52 5.34 0.25
C PHE A 23 -6.32 5.58 -0.67
N ARG A 24 -6.59 6.17 -1.84
CA ARG A 24 -5.60 6.74 -2.74
C ARG A 24 -6.12 8.08 -3.25
N LEU A 25 -5.47 9.18 -2.84
CA LEU A 25 -5.70 10.51 -3.39
C LEU A 25 -4.89 10.66 -4.68
N SER A 26 -5.50 11.13 -5.76
CA SER A 26 -4.80 11.44 -7.01
C SER A 26 -3.81 12.58 -6.82
N LEU A 27 -2.76 12.63 -7.65
CA LEU A 27 -1.70 13.65 -7.52
C LEU A 27 -2.20 15.09 -7.73
N ASP A 28 -3.30 15.26 -8.50
CA ASP A 28 -3.96 16.56 -8.68
C ASP A 28 -4.92 16.93 -7.53
N GLY A 29 -5.15 16.00 -6.59
CA GLY A 29 -6.04 16.21 -5.46
C GLY A 29 -7.53 16.21 -5.80
N GLU A 30 -7.93 15.80 -7.02
CA GLU A 30 -9.30 15.89 -7.50
C GLU A 30 -10.11 14.59 -7.34
N THR A 31 -9.44 13.45 -7.11
CA THR A 31 -10.13 12.15 -7.00
C THR A 31 -9.60 11.36 -5.81
N VAL A 32 -10.51 10.74 -5.04
CA VAL A 32 -10.15 9.75 -4.01
C VAL A 32 -10.65 8.38 -4.43
N ILE A 33 -9.75 7.43 -4.59
CA ILE A 33 -10.06 6.01 -4.82
C ILE A 33 -10.05 5.29 -3.48
N PHE A 34 -11.02 4.41 -3.24
CA PHE A 34 -11.12 3.71 -1.95
C PHE A 34 -11.87 2.39 -2.05
N LEU A 35 -11.74 1.56 -1.04
CA LEU A 35 -12.47 0.31 -0.87
C LEU A 35 -13.60 0.47 0.14
N ARG A 36 -14.79 -0.05 -0.19
CA ARG A 36 -15.92 -0.12 0.74
C ARG A 36 -16.91 -1.19 0.25
N SER A 37 -17.50 -1.97 1.15
CA SER A 37 -18.64 -2.82 0.80
C SER A 37 -19.93 -1.97 0.70
N ARG A 38 -20.99 -2.55 0.10
CA ARG A 38 -22.26 -1.85 -0.16
C ARG A 38 -23.13 -1.65 1.09
N GLY A 39 -22.76 -2.26 2.21
CA GLY A 39 -23.49 -2.12 3.47
C GLY A 39 -22.76 -2.75 4.64
N GLY A 40 -23.22 -2.47 5.86
CA GLY A 40 -22.58 -2.91 7.11
C GLY A 40 -22.64 -4.42 7.38
N THR A 41 -23.34 -5.19 6.54
CA THR A 41 -23.41 -6.67 6.62
C THR A 41 -23.01 -7.35 5.32
N ASP A 42 -22.61 -6.59 4.31
CA ASP A 42 -22.14 -7.12 3.05
C ASP A 42 -20.64 -7.43 3.13
N PRO A 43 -20.22 -8.71 3.05
CA PRO A 43 -18.80 -9.07 3.15
C PRO A 43 -18.01 -8.81 1.86
N VAL A 44 -18.66 -8.39 0.76
CA VAL A 44 -18.04 -8.17 -0.53
C VAL A 44 -17.58 -6.71 -0.67
N THR A 45 -16.28 -6.49 -0.69
CA THR A 45 -15.69 -5.16 -0.87
C THR A 45 -15.61 -4.81 -2.35
N CYS A 46 -16.00 -3.57 -2.68
CA CYS A 46 -15.99 -2.97 -4.00
C CYS A 46 -14.97 -1.84 -4.09
N LEU A 47 -14.57 -1.48 -5.31
CA LEU A 47 -13.73 -0.31 -5.60
C LEU A 47 -14.62 0.89 -5.94
N TRP A 48 -14.36 2.01 -5.29
CA TRP A 48 -15.10 3.27 -5.40
C TRP A 48 -14.18 4.43 -5.75
N ALA A 49 -14.74 5.47 -6.31
CA ALA A 49 -14.11 6.77 -6.49
C ALA A 49 -15.03 7.88 -6.00
N LEU A 50 -14.43 8.90 -5.37
CA LEU A 50 -15.06 10.18 -5.04
C LEU A 50 -14.47 11.26 -5.93
N ASP A 51 -15.30 12.04 -6.59
CA ASP A 51 -14.93 13.31 -7.20
C ASP A 51 -14.92 14.38 -6.11
N VAL A 52 -13.76 15.00 -5.88
CA VAL A 52 -13.57 15.96 -4.77
C VAL A 52 -14.32 17.28 -5.05
N THR A 53 -14.48 17.65 -6.30
CA THR A 53 -15.11 18.91 -6.69
C THR A 53 -16.62 18.85 -6.58
N THR A 54 -17.24 17.74 -7.01
CA THR A 54 -18.71 17.57 -6.95
C THR A 54 -19.19 16.90 -5.67
N GLY A 55 -18.31 16.14 -4.99
CA GLY A 55 -18.68 15.31 -3.86
C GLY A 55 -19.36 14.00 -4.24
N ASP A 56 -19.44 13.68 -5.54
CA ASP A 56 -20.13 12.49 -6.03
C ASP A 56 -19.29 11.23 -5.85
N GLU A 57 -19.87 10.21 -5.23
CA GLU A 57 -19.30 8.88 -5.17
C GLU A 57 -19.78 8.02 -6.35
N ARG A 58 -18.88 7.27 -6.94
CA ARG A 58 -19.21 6.33 -8.02
C ARG A 58 -18.58 4.95 -7.75
N LEU A 59 -19.33 3.90 -8.05
CA LEU A 59 -18.87 2.52 -8.02
C LEU A 59 -18.03 2.26 -9.28
N ILE A 60 -16.76 1.92 -9.09
CA ILE A 60 -15.82 1.63 -10.18
C ILE A 60 -15.87 0.14 -10.53
N ALA A 61 -15.78 -0.74 -9.54
CA ALA A 61 -15.79 -2.17 -9.74
C ALA A 61 -16.54 -2.92 -8.65
N ASP A 62 -17.41 -3.83 -9.06
CA ASP A 62 -18.11 -4.78 -8.20
C ASP A 62 -17.69 -6.21 -8.54
N PRO A 63 -17.13 -6.98 -7.58
CA PRO A 63 -16.80 -8.37 -7.77
C PRO A 63 -17.97 -9.26 -8.22
N ALA A 64 -19.21 -8.91 -7.84
CA ALA A 64 -20.40 -9.65 -8.27
C ALA A 64 -20.64 -9.54 -9.78
N GLU A 65 -20.35 -8.39 -10.38
CA GLU A 65 -20.52 -8.19 -11.83
C GLU A 65 -19.48 -8.93 -12.65
N VAL A 66 -18.27 -9.15 -12.11
CA VAL A 66 -17.24 -9.95 -12.77
C VAL A 66 -17.39 -11.47 -12.49
N GLY A 67 -18.49 -11.87 -11.84
CA GLY A 67 -18.83 -13.28 -11.60
C GLY A 67 -17.94 -13.99 -10.57
N LYS A 68 -17.25 -13.22 -9.72
CA LYS A 68 -16.22 -13.72 -8.77
C LYS A 68 -16.52 -13.41 -7.30
N ALA A 69 -17.72 -12.96 -6.96
CA ALA A 69 -18.09 -12.56 -5.59
C ALA A 69 -17.87 -13.65 -4.51
N GLY A 70 -17.87 -14.92 -4.90
CA GLY A 70 -17.64 -16.07 -4.01
C GLY A 70 -16.42 -16.90 -4.41
N ALA A 71 -15.50 -16.36 -5.21
CA ALA A 71 -14.31 -17.10 -5.62
C ALA A 71 -13.42 -17.38 -4.41
N GLU A 72 -12.96 -18.62 -4.27
CA GLU A 72 -11.94 -18.96 -3.28
C GLU A 72 -10.60 -18.36 -3.69
N ASP A 73 -9.87 -17.82 -2.70
CA ASP A 73 -8.53 -17.34 -2.93
C ASP A 73 -7.56 -18.52 -3.11
N ASP A 74 -6.58 -18.29 -3.95
CA ASP A 74 -5.41 -19.16 -4.05
C ASP A 74 -4.61 -19.17 -2.71
N PRO A 75 -3.87 -20.24 -2.42
CA PRO A 75 -3.12 -20.37 -1.16
C PRO A 75 -2.17 -19.20 -0.85
N VAL A 76 -1.52 -18.61 -1.86
CA VAL A 76 -0.60 -17.47 -1.68
C VAL A 76 -1.38 -16.21 -1.27
N GLU A 77 -2.47 -15.92 -1.99
CA GLU A 77 -3.33 -14.78 -1.65
C GLU A 77 -4.02 -14.98 -0.30
N LYS A 78 -4.45 -16.20 0.00
CA LYS A 78 -5.01 -16.54 1.32
C LYS A 78 -4.00 -16.28 2.44
N ALA A 79 -2.75 -16.74 2.29
CA ALA A 79 -1.70 -16.50 3.26
C ALA A 79 -1.38 -14.99 3.40
N ARG A 80 -1.34 -14.24 2.29
CA ARG A 80 -1.17 -12.79 2.30
C ARG A 80 -2.29 -12.10 3.08
N ARG A 81 -3.55 -12.47 2.83
CA ARG A 81 -4.73 -11.92 3.52
C ARG A 81 -4.76 -12.26 5.00
N GLU A 82 -4.38 -13.49 5.37
CA GLU A 82 -4.23 -13.90 6.77
C GLU A 82 -3.22 -13.01 7.50
N ARG A 83 -2.08 -12.69 6.87
CA ARG A 83 -1.04 -11.80 7.43
C ARG A 83 -1.54 -10.37 7.64
N VAL A 84 -2.20 -9.78 6.65
CA VAL A 84 -2.80 -8.43 6.79
C VAL A 84 -4.14 -8.43 7.52
N ARG A 85 -4.57 -9.59 8.07
CA ARG A 85 -5.83 -9.78 8.82
C ARG A 85 -7.08 -9.37 8.03
N GLU A 86 -7.04 -9.49 6.71
CA GLU A 86 -8.16 -9.18 5.84
C GLU A 86 -9.15 -10.35 5.80
N ARG A 87 -10.38 -10.09 6.23
CA ARG A 87 -11.46 -11.10 6.29
C ARG A 87 -12.56 -10.86 5.26
N ALA A 88 -12.67 -9.65 4.72
CA ALA A 88 -13.68 -9.34 3.71
C ALA A 88 -13.38 -10.07 2.39
N GLY A 89 -14.41 -10.40 1.63
CA GLY A 89 -14.29 -10.91 0.27
C GLY A 89 -14.20 -9.80 -0.77
N GLY A 90 -14.12 -10.17 -2.04
CA GLY A 90 -14.12 -9.23 -3.15
C GLY A 90 -12.77 -8.56 -3.38
N ILE A 91 -12.77 -7.25 -3.66
CA ILE A 91 -11.55 -6.47 -3.90
C ILE A 91 -10.94 -6.06 -2.56
N VAL A 92 -9.83 -6.67 -2.19
CA VAL A 92 -9.19 -6.46 -0.88
C VAL A 92 -7.96 -5.55 -0.95
N ALA A 93 -7.39 -5.38 -2.15
CA ALA A 93 -6.31 -4.47 -2.44
C ALA A 93 -6.40 -4.00 -3.90
N PHE A 94 -5.86 -2.83 -4.18
CA PHE A 94 -5.69 -2.29 -5.52
C PHE A 94 -4.42 -1.45 -5.60
N ALA A 95 -3.92 -1.23 -6.80
CA ALA A 95 -2.86 -0.27 -7.08
C ALA A 95 -3.22 0.55 -8.32
N THR A 96 -2.73 1.79 -8.40
CA THR A 96 -2.96 2.70 -9.52
C THR A 96 -1.65 3.04 -10.22
N ASP A 97 -1.74 3.51 -11.47
CA ASP A 97 -0.67 4.27 -12.10
C ASP A 97 -0.44 5.61 -11.37
N ALA A 98 0.62 6.33 -11.69
CA ALA A 98 0.95 7.59 -11.01
C ALA A 98 -0.15 8.64 -11.12
N ALA A 99 -0.80 8.74 -12.28
CA ALA A 99 -1.85 9.71 -12.56
C ALA A 99 -3.25 9.27 -12.08
N CYS A 100 -3.38 8.11 -11.43
CA CYS A 100 -4.68 7.52 -11.05
C CYS A 100 -5.67 7.43 -12.23
N THR A 101 -5.18 7.05 -13.40
CA THR A 101 -6.04 6.85 -14.59
C THR A 101 -6.56 5.43 -14.71
N ILE A 102 -5.82 4.47 -14.17
CA ILE A 102 -6.19 3.05 -14.11
C ILE A 102 -5.94 2.50 -12.71
N ALA A 103 -6.70 1.46 -12.36
CA ALA A 103 -6.47 0.64 -11.17
C ALA A 103 -6.39 -0.83 -11.54
N ALA A 104 -5.40 -1.54 -11.02
CA ALA A 104 -5.29 -2.99 -11.11
C ALA A 104 -5.62 -3.62 -9.75
N PHE A 105 -6.34 -4.75 -9.76
CA PHE A 105 -6.67 -5.53 -8.59
C PHE A 105 -6.87 -7.01 -8.94
N ALA A 106 -6.78 -7.88 -7.96
CA ALA A 106 -7.04 -9.32 -8.15
C ALA A 106 -8.29 -9.75 -7.39
N VAL A 107 -9.08 -10.64 -8.00
CA VAL A 107 -10.20 -11.35 -7.36
C VAL A 107 -10.13 -12.82 -7.75
N GLY A 108 -10.00 -13.70 -6.75
CA GLY A 108 -9.86 -15.14 -6.99
C GLY A 108 -8.69 -15.49 -7.91
N GLY A 109 -7.53 -14.82 -7.73
CA GLY A 109 -6.34 -15.03 -8.54
C GLY A 109 -6.42 -14.55 -10.00
N THR A 110 -7.46 -13.80 -10.36
CA THR A 110 -7.63 -13.18 -11.69
C THR A 110 -7.36 -11.68 -11.60
N VAL A 111 -6.54 -11.14 -12.50
CA VAL A 111 -6.23 -9.71 -12.55
C VAL A 111 -7.29 -8.98 -13.37
N TYR A 112 -7.76 -7.87 -12.82
CA TYR A 112 -8.66 -6.93 -13.47
C TYR A 112 -8.02 -5.55 -13.56
N LEU A 113 -8.36 -4.83 -14.60
CA LEU A 113 -7.99 -3.44 -14.82
C LEU A 113 -9.25 -2.59 -14.93
N ALA A 114 -9.34 -1.54 -14.12
CA ALA A 114 -10.40 -0.54 -14.18
C ALA A 114 -9.88 0.77 -14.77
N ASP A 115 -10.63 1.38 -15.69
CA ASP A 115 -10.40 2.75 -16.15
C ASP A 115 -11.07 3.71 -15.16
N LEU A 116 -10.29 4.51 -14.46
CA LEU A 116 -10.75 5.43 -13.42
C LEU A 116 -11.31 6.74 -14.00
N ARG A 117 -11.08 7.03 -15.27
CA ARG A 117 -11.58 8.23 -15.97
C ARG A 117 -12.99 8.03 -16.53
N GLN A 118 -13.39 6.79 -16.82
CA GLN A 118 -14.73 6.51 -17.33
C GLN A 118 -15.72 6.47 -16.18
N GLY A 119 -16.83 7.19 -16.33
CA GLY A 119 -17.88 7.27 -15.33
C GLY A 119 -18.54 5.91 -15.09
N GLY A 120 -18.29 5.31 -13.92
CA GLY A 120 -19.19 4.31 -13.37
C GLY A 120 -20.58 4.93 -13.12
N ALA A 121 -21.62 4.12 -12.95
CA ALA A 121 -22.95 4.63 -12.61
C ALA A 121 -22.87 5.46 -11.31
N ALA A 122 -23.29 6.73 -11.37
CA ALA A 122 -23.45 7.58 -10.20
C ALA A 122 -24.46 6.92 -9.26
N VAL A 123 -24.06 6.68 -8.00
CA VAL A 123 -24.97 6.17 -6.98
C VAL A 123 -25.41 7.36 -6.14
N ASP A 124 -26.67 7.76 -6.34
CA ASP A 124 -27.31 8.78 -5.52
C ASP A 124 -27.27 8.37 -4.04
N SER A 125 -26.61 9.12 -3.22
CA SER A 125 -26.47 8.90 -1.78
C SER A 125 -27.71 9.31 -0.98
N ALA A 126 -28.83 9.59 -1.66
CA ALA A 126 -30.10 9.89 -1.03
C ALA A 126 -31.14 8.80 -1.34
N ALA A 127 -31.48 8.04 -0.31
CA ALA A 127 -32.71 7.26 -0.11
C ALA A 127 -33.45 6.73 -1.35
N GLY A 128 -33.43 5.43 -1.54
CA GLY A 128 -34.52 4.59 -2.08
C GLY A 128 -35.30 5.10 -3.26
N GLY A 129 -34.94 4.66 -4.48
CA GLY A 129 -35.84 4.85 -5.65
C GLY A 129 -35.24 4.23 -6.91
N SER A 130 -35.94 3.21 -7.43
CA SER A 130 -35.67 2.58 -8.72
C SER A 130 -35.69 3.57 -9.88
N ALA A 131 -34.71 3.50 -10.76
CA ALA A 131 -34.86 4.04 -12.12
C ALA A 131 -34.18 3.18 -13.16
N VAL A 132 -34.90 2.94 -14.24
CA VAL A 132 -34.69 2.08 -15.39
C VAL A 132 -33.92 2.81 -16.48
N GLY A 133 -32.94 2.15 -17.08
CA GLY A 133 -32.57 2.13 -18.50
C GLY A 133 -32.25 3.42 -19.25
N GLY A 134 -31.06 3.45 -19.86
CA GLY A 134 -30.73 4.31 -20.97
C GLY A 134 -29.44 3.88 -21.65
N SER A 135 -29.54 3.31 -22.85
CA SER A 135 -28.43 2.92 -23.73
C SER A 135 -27.78 4.12 -24.39
N ALA A 136 -26.45 4.17 -24.43
CA ALA A 136 -25.71 4.97 -25.39
C ALA A 136 -24.56 4.16 -26.00
N VAL A 137 -24.45 4.25 -27.32
CA VAL A 137 -23.58 3.47 -28.22
C VAL A 137 -22.31 4.23 -28.52
N GLY A 138 -21.19 3.52 -28.57
CA GLY A 138 -20.14 3.76 -29.56
C GLY A 138 -18.75 4.09 -29.08
N GLY A 139 -17.80 3.20 -29.38
CA GLY A 139 -16.39 3.53 -29.59
C GLY A 139 -15.39 2.45 -29.22
N GLY A 140 -14.91 1.73 -30.27
CA GLY A 140 -13.53 1.19 -30.37
C GLY A 140 -13.11 0.08 -29.42
N SER A 141 -13.32 -1.17 -29.79
CA SER A 141 -12.83 -2.39 -29.16
C SER A 141 -11.32 -2.58 -29.39
N ILE A 142 -10.53 -2.66 -28.31
CA ILE A 142 -9.24 -3.37 -28.28
C ILE A 142 -9.46 -4.57 -27.35
N GLY A 143 -9.09 -5.78 -27.87
CA GLY A 143 -9.52 -7.10 -27.41
C GLY A 143 -9.35 -7.38 -25.91
N GLY A 144 -10.47 -7.44 -25.24
CA GLY A 144 -10.70 -7.97 -23.91
C GLY A 144 -12.20 -7.89 -23.67
N SER A 145 -12.82 -8.95 -23.13
CA SER A 145 -14.25 -8.96 -22.83
C SER A 145 -14.54 -7.92 -21.75
N THR A 146 -15.21 -6.83 -22.09
CA THR A 146 -15.76 -5.88 -21.13
C THR A 146 -16.94 -6.53 -20.41
N VAL A 147 -16.91 -6.52 -19.08
CA VAL A 147 -18.02 -7.00 -18.26
C VAL A 147 -18.93 -5.80 -17.96
N GLY A 148 -20.15 -5.86 -18.45
CA GLY A 148 -21.30 -5.04 -18.04
C GLY A 148 -21.07 -3.54 -17.93
N GLY A 149 -20.77 -2.82 -19.03
CA GLY A 149 -20.87 -1.34 -19.06
C GLY A 149 -19.96 -0.55 -18.09
N SER A 150 -19.27 -1.19 -17.19
CA SER A 150 -18.24 -0.64 -16.29
C SER A 150 -16.90 -0.66 -17.06
N GLY A 151 -16.09 0.40 -16.92
CA GLY A 151 -14.74 0.46 -17.52
C GLY A 151 -13.76 -0.59 -16.95
N VAL A 152 -14.27 -1.74 -16.48
CA VAL A 152 -13.51 -2.86 -15.90
C VAL A 152 -13.35 -3.97 -16.92
N ARG A 153 -12.14 -4.48 -17.06
CA ARG A 153 -11.82 -5.63 -17.92
C ARG A 153 -10.90 -6.62 -17.24
N GLU A 154 -11.07 -7.88 -17.52
CA GLU A 154 -10.13 -8.94 -17.16
C GLU A 154 -8.87 -8.83 -18.02
N LEU A 155 -7.70 -8.99 -17.41
CA LEU A 155 -6.43 -9.14 -18.14
C LEU A 155 -6.13 -10.62 -18.36
N PRO A 156 -5.66 -11.00 -19.57
CA PRO A 156 -5.28 -12.38 -19.89
C PRO A 156 -3.92 -12.74 -19.26
N THR A 157 -3.89 -12.78 -17.94
CA THR A 157 -2.69 -13.06 -17.13
C THR A 157 -2.63 -14.54 -16.71
N VAL A 158 -1.45 -15.03 -16.34
CA VAL A 158 -1.29 -16.37 -15.74
C VAL A 158 -1.92 -16.38 -14.36
N ARG A 159 -2.60 -17.46 -14.05
CA ARG A 159 -3.31 -17.63 -12.76
C ARG A 159 -2.71 -18.77 -11.95
N PRO A 160 -2.77 -18.68 -10.62
CA PRO A 160 -3.29 -17.55 -9.83
C PRO A 160 -2.31 -16.37 -9.81
N ALA A 161 -2.83 -15.15 -9.81
CA ALA A 161 -2.04 -13.91 -9.77
C ALA A 161 -2.24 -13.19 -8.44
N ALA A 162 -1.16 -12.65 -7.90
CA ALA A 162 -1.12 -11.87 -6.67
C ALA A 162 -0.44 -10.51 -6.87
N ASP A 163 -0.83 -9.53 -6.05
CA ASP A 163 -0.27 -8.18 -5.96
C ASP A 163 -0.10 -7.47 -7.32
N PRO A 164 -1.15 -7.36 -8.17
CA PRO A 164 -1.04 -6.67 -9.45
C PRO A 164 -0.87 -5.16 -9.25
N ARG A 165 0.16 -4.58 -9.92
CA ARG A 165 0.47 -3.15 -9.85
C ARG A 165 0.76 -2.59 -11.23
N PRO A 166 0.03 -1.56 -11.67
CA PRO A 166 0.41 -0.80 -12.85
C PRO A 166 1.80 -0.16 -12.68
N ASP A 167 2.52 0.01 -13.79
CA ASP A 167 3.66 0.90 -13.79
C ASP A 167 3.22 2.37 -13.64
N PRO A 168 4.11 3.29 -13.27
CA PRO A 168 3.74 4.70 -13.11
C PRO A 168 3.19 5.37 -14.38
N THR A 169 3.52 4.84 -15.56
CA THR A 169 3.07 5.38 -16.86
C THR A 169 1.71 4.82 -17.31
N GLY A 170 1.24 3.75 -16.68
CA GLY A 170 0.00 3.05 -17.04
C GLY A 170 0.10 2.20 -18.31
N ALA A 171 1.32 1.84 -18.75
CA ALA A 171 1.54 0.99 -19.91
C ALA A 171 1.56 -0.50 -19.62
N HIS A 172 1.99 -0.89 -18.41
CA HIS A 172 2.15 -2.27 -17.99
C HIS A 172 1.48 -2.55 -16.65
N VAL A 173 1.22 -3.82 -16.36
CA VAL A 173 0.86 -4.32 -15.03
C VAL A 173 1.82 -5.43 -14.66
N ALA A 174 2.60 -5.25 -13.58
CA ALA A 174 3.35 -6.34 -12.98
C ALA A 174 2.49 -7.10 -11.98
N TYR A 175 2.77 -8.39 -11.81
CA TYR A 175 2.10 -9.25 -10.84
C TYR A 175 2.96 -10.49 -10.57
N VAL A 176 2.65 -11.21 -9.49
CA VAL A 176 3.34 -12.47 -9.15
C VAL A 176 2.41 -13.64 -9.43
N SER A 177 2.91 -14.68 -10.09
CA SER A 177 2.21 -15.94 -10.31
C SER A 177 3.20 -17.10 -10.24
N GLU A 178 2.85 -18.16 -9.48
CA GLU A 178 3.71 -19.35 -9.29
C GLU A 178 5.14 -19.02 -8.85
N GLY A 179 5.29 -17.98 -8.01
CA GLY A 179 6.58 -17.49 -7.53
C GLY A 179 7.37 -16.66 -8.55
N ALA A 180 6.93 -16.54 -9.80
CA ALA A 180 7.57 -15.72 -10.82
C ALA A 180 6.99 -14.29 -10.82
N LEU A 181 7.86 -13.29 -11.00
CA LEU A 181 7.44 -11.93 -11.31
C LEU A 181 7.18 -11.81 -12.81
N ARG A 182 5.99 -11.35 -13.16
CA ARG A 182 5.51 -11.24 -14.55
C ARG A 182 5.12 -9.80 -14.88
N VAL A 183 5.16 -9.46 -16.15
CA VAL A 183 4.73 -8.17 -16.68
C VAL A 183 3.80 -8.38 -17.87
N HIS A 184 2.62 -7.76 -17.76
CA HIS A 184 1.61 -7.71 -18.81
C HIS A 184 1.61 -6.32 -19.45
N GLU A 185 1.84 -6.25 -20.76
CA GLU A 185 1.75 -5.01 -21.55
C GLU A 185 0.28 -4.76 -21.94
N ILE A 186 -0.28 -3.64 -21.48
CA ILE A 186 -1.71 -3.34 -21.59
C ILE A 186 -2.14 -3.15 -23.06
N ALA A 187 -1.30 -2.53 -23.89
CA ALA A 187 -1.64 -2.19 -25.26
C ALA A 187 -1.66 -3.40 -26.19
N THR A 188 -0.72 -4.32 -26.04
CA THR A 188 -0.58 -5.50 -26.92
C THR A 188 -1.23 -6.76 -26.35
N GLY A 189 -1.49 -6.80 -25.03
CA GLY A 189 -1.92 -7.99 -24.33
C GLY A 189 -0.80 -9.02 -24.14
N THR A 190 0.45 -8.65 -24.39
CA THR A 190 1.60 -9.53 -24.23
C THR A 190 1.91 -9.72 -22.75
N ASP A 191 2.00 -10.98 -22.31
CA ASP A 191 2.38 -11.37 -20.95
C ASP A 191 3.72 -12.09 -20.99
N ARG A 192 4.66 -11.71 -20.13
CA ARG A 192 5.99 -12.32 -20.06
C ARG A 192 6.49 -12.47 -18.62
N VAL A 193 7.34 -13.45 -18.42
CA VAL A 193 8.13 -13.60 -17.19
C VAL A 193 9.25 -12.58 -17.21
N LEU A 194 9.41 -11.84 -16.12
CA LEU A 194 10.52 -10.92 -15.89
C LEU A 194 11.59 -11.55 -14.98
N ALA A 195 11.16 -12.29 -13.94
CA ALA A 195 12.04 -13.04 -13.05
C ALA A 195 11.40 -14.39 -12.71
N ASP A 196 12.14 -15.49 -12.94
CA ASP A 196 11.65 -16.87 -12.84
C ASP A 196 12.40 -17.63 -11.75
N PRO A 197 11.73 -18.27 -10.77
CA PRO A 197 12.37 -19.19 -9.82
C PRO A 197 12.79 -20.53 -10.47
N GLU A 198 12.56 -20.73 -11.78
CA GLU A 198 12.88 -21.96 -12.52
C GLU A 198 12.24 -23.24 -11.92
N GLY A 199 11.07 -23.09 -11.28
CA GLY A 199 10.35 -24.18 -10.63
C GLY A 199 10.98 -24.65 -9.33
N ALA A 200 11.95 -23.93 -8.76
CA ALA A 200 12.58 -24.30 -7.50
C ALA A 200 11.61 -24.07 -6.33
N ASP A 201 11.31 -25.12 -5.57
CA ASP A 201 10.47 -25.03 -4.38
C ASP A 201 11.07 -24.13 -3.30
N GLY A 202 10.25 -23.25 -2.74
CA GLY A 202 10.65 -22.30 -1.70
C GLY A 202 11.43 -21.09 -2.23
N ILE A 203 11.45 -20.86 -3.55
CA ILE A 203 12.00 -19.64 -4.16
C ILE A 203 10.88 -18.85 -4.82
N SER A 204 10.89 -17.53 -4.63
CA SER A 204 9.95 -16.63 -5.27
C SER A 204 10.58 -15.27 -5.58
N PHE A 205 10.02 -14.57 -6.57
CA PHE A 205 10.33 -13.19 -6.89
C PHE A 205 9.12 -12.29 -6.66
N GLY A 206 9.36 -11.07 -6.19
CA GLY A 206 8.33 -10.05 -6.05
C GLY A 206 7.39 -10.22 -4.85
N LEU A 207 7.65 -11.16 -3.96
CA LEU A 207 6.92 -11.36 -2.70
C LEU A 207 7.75 -10.93 -1.49
N ALA A 208 7.08 -10.59 -0.41
CA ALA A 208 7.71 -10.40 0.89
C ALA A 208 7.86 -11.75 1.58
N GLU A 209 8.99 -11.98 2.26
CA GLU A 209 9.15 -13.10 3.18
C GLU A 209 8.35 -12.88 4.47
N PHE A 210 8.21 -13.94 5.25
CA PHE A 210 7.37 -13.98 6.45
C PHE A 210 7.68 -12.85 7.45
N ILE A 211 8.95 -12.64 7.81
CA ILE A 211 9.34 -11.67 8.85
C ILE A 211 9.03 -10.23 8.41
N ALA A 212 9.33 -9.87 7.16
CA ALA A 212 9.04 -8.54 6.67
C ALA A 212 7.54 -8.25 6.64
N ALA A 213 6.72 -9.24 6.28
CA ALA A 213 5.28 -9.09 6.21
C ALA A 213 4.61 -9.01 7.60
N GLU A 214 5.11 -9.75 8.60
CA GLU A 214 4.52 -9.79 9.95
C GLU A 214 5.08 -8.70 10.86
N GLU A 215 6.37 -8.34 10.73
CA GLU A 215 7.08 -7.53 11.73
C GLU A 215 7.54 -6.16 11.19
N MET A 216 7.58 -5.96 9.86
CA MET A 216 8.14 -4.76 9.25
C MET A 216 7.13 -4.00 8.38
N ASP A 217 5.85 -4.41 8.39
CA ASP A 217 4.78 -3.84 7.56
C ASP A 217 5.08 -3.82 6.05
N ARG A 218 5.98 -4.69 5.58
CA ARG A 218 6.35 -4.82 4.19
C ARG A 218 5.64 -6.01 3.55
N ASN A 219 4.52 -5.77 2.86
CA ASN A 219 3.69 -6.78 2.22
C ASN A 219 3.93 -6.94 0.71
N ARG A 220 4.98 -6.29 0.16
CA ARG A 220 5.34 -6.34 -1.26
C ARG A 220 6.82 -6.66 -1.44
N GLY A 221 7.17 -7.20 -2.61
CA GLY A 221 8.54 -7.56 -2.93
C GLY A 221 9.06 -6.92 -4.21
N TYR A 222 8.33 -5.96 -4.82
CA TYR A 222 8.81 -5.28 -6.03
C TYR A 222 8.34 -3.83 -6.12
N TRP A 223 9.13 -3.00 -6.81
CA TRP A 223 8.92 -1.55 -6.99
C TRP A 223 9.28 -1.16 -8.41
N TRP A 224 8.35 -0.54 -9.11
CA TRP A 224 8.58 0.01 -10.42
C TRP A 224 9.58 1.17 -10.40
N ALA A 225 10.43 1.25 -11.42
CA ALA A 225 11.13 2.49 -11.75
C ALA A 225 10.10 3.59 -12.09
N PRO A 226 10.38 4.86 -11.77
CA PRO A 226 9.43 5.95 -12.01
C PRO A 226 9.00 6.13 -13.47
N ASP A 227 9.86 5.75 -14.41
CA ASP A 227 9.61 5.80 -15.85
C ASP A 227 9.01 4.51 -16.44
N GLY A 228 8.79 3.50 -15.60
CA GLY A 228 8.25 2.20 -16.01
C GLY A 228 9.24 1.30 -16.76
N SER A 229 10.53 1.66 -16.88
CA SER A 229 11.53 0.92 -17.68
C SER A 229 12.06 -0.34 -16.98
N ALA A 230 11.98 -0.40 -15.67
CA ALA A 230 12.53 -1.50 -14.85
C ALA A 230 11.72 -1.73 -13.58
N ILE A 231 12.01 -2.83 -12.91
CA ILE A 231 11.49 -3.19 -11.59
C ILE A 231 12.66 -3.53 -10.66
N LEU A 232 12.71 -2.92 -9.49
CA LEU A 232 13.48 -3.42 -8.37
C LEU A 232 12.69 -4.57 -7.74
N THR A 233 13.25 -5.77 -7.63
CA THR A 233 12.54 -6.95 -7.12
C THR A 233 13.35 -7.74 -6.10
N SER A 234 12.67 -8.25 -5.08
CA SER A 234 13.25 -9.22 -4.15
C SER A 234 13.16 -10.63 -4.74
N ARG A 235 14.22 -11.40 -4.55
CA ARG A 235 14.22 -12.86 -4.58
C ARG A 235 14.22 -13.36 -3.15
N VAL A 236 13.25 -14.17 -2.80
CA VAL A 236 13.12 -14.79 -1.49
C VAL A 236 13.42 -16.27 -1.62
N ASP A 237 14.39 -16.77 -0.85
CA ASP A 237 14.74 -18.19 -0.75
C ASP A 237 14.38 -18.69 0.65
N GLU A 238 13.29 -19.42 0.76
CA GLU A 238 12.79 -20.02 1.99
C GLU A 238 13.34 -21.43 2.23
N THR A 239 14.24 -21.96 1.38
CA THR A 239 14.76 -23.33 1.54
C THR A 239 15.47 -23.57 2.88
N PRO A 240 16.14 -22.57 3.51
CA PRO A 240 16.71 -22.76 4.85
C PRO A 240 15.66 -22.75 5.99
N VAL A 241 14.43 -22.27 5.72
CA VAL A 241 13.40 -22.11 6.74
C VAL A 241 12.78 -23.46 7.10
N GLN A 242 12.68 -23.74 8.39
CA GLN A 242 12.11 -24.99 8.89
C GLN A 242 10.60 -25.08 8.65
N PHE A 243 10.11 -26.30 8.48
CA PHE A 243 8.67 -26.57 8.39
C PHE A 243 8.05 -26.72 9.77
N TRP A 244 6.91 -26.09 9.96
CA TRP A 244 5.97 -26.34 11.02
C TRP A 244 4.79 -27.14 10.49
N HIS A 245 4.30 -28.08 11.31
CA HIS A 245 3.16 -28.93 10.99
C HIS A 245 1.99 -28.53 11.87
N ILE A 246 0.93 -28.00 11.25
CA ILE A 246 -0.27 -27.52 11.95
C ILE A 246 -1.38 -28.55 11.70
N ALA A 247 -1.73 -29.29 12.75
CA ALA A 247 -2.85 -30.23 12.72
C ALA A 247 -4.19 -29.51 12.93
N ASP A 248 -5.24 -30.02 12.31
CA ASP A 248 -6.62 -29.56 12.55
C ASP A 248 -7.27 -30.46 13.61
N PRO A 249 -7.44 -29.97 14.85
CA PRO A 249 -8.09 -30.76 15.93
C PRO A 249 -9.55 -31.12 15.63
N SER A 250 -10.23 -30.35 14.76
CA SER A 250 -11.61 -30.62 14.35
C SER A 250 -11.72 -31.74 13.31
N ASN A 251 -10.63 -32.01 12.60
CA ASN A 251 -10.52 -33.09 11.61
C ASN A 251 -9.20 -33.86 11.77
N PRO A 252 -9.07 -34.70 12.82
CA PRO A 252 -7.82 -35.38 13.14
C PRO A 252 -7.38 -36.41 12.11
N ALA A 253 -8.22 -36.76 11.14
CA ALA A 253 -7.88 -37.62 10.03
C ALA A 253 -7.22 -36.90 8.85
N ALA A 254 -7.29 -35.57 8.81
CA ALA A 254 -6.61 -34.77 7.78
C ALA A 254 -5.10 -34.73 8.02
N GLU A 255 -4.33 -34.74 6.94
CA GLU A 255 -2.88 -34.49 7.04
C GLU A 255 -2.61 -33.10 7.59
N PRO A 256 -1.64 -32.93 8.51
CA PRO A 256 -1.23 -31.62 9.00
C PRO A 256 -0.75 -30.72 7.85
N ARG A 257 -1.19 -29.47 7.86
CA ARG A 257 -0.65 -28.45 6.94
C ARG A 257 0.79 -28.14 7.31
N SER A 258 1.71 -28.30 6.37
CA SER A 258 3.13 -27.90 6.53
C SER A 258 3.30 -26.48 6.04
N VAL A 259 3.86 -25.61 6.87
CA VAL A 259 4.20 -24.23 6.54
C VAL A 259 5.64 -23.95 6.93
N ARG A 260 6.36 -23.17 6.12
CA ARG A 260 7.69 -22.66 6.49
C ARG A 260 7.53 -21.57 7.53
N TYR A 261 8.19 -21.70 8.67
CA TYR A 261 8.08 -20.74 9.76
C TYR A 261 9.44 -20.49 10.41
N PRO A 262 9.96 -19.24 10.33
CA PRO A 262 11.28 -18.89 10.87
C PRO A 262 11.19 -18.63 12.38
N SER A 263 11.08 -19.69 13.17
CA SER A 263 11.03 -19.58 14.62
C SER A 263 12.33 -19.01 15.21
N ALA A 264 12.22 -18.39 16.39
CA ALA A 264 13.36 -17.78 17.06
C ALA A 264 14.53 -18.77 17.21
N GLY A 265 15.74 -18.35 16.83
CA GLY A 265 16.95 -19.17 16.88
C GLY A 265 17.15 -20.08 15.67
N THR A 266 16.22 -20.10 14.70
CA THR A 266 16.37 -20.89 13.47
C THR A 266 16.77 -19.99 12.27
N PRO A 267 17.20 -20.58 11.12
CA PRO A 267 17.47 -19.81 9.92
C PRO A 267 16.23 -19.05 9.40
N ASN A 268 16.44 -17.84 8.92
CA ASN A 268 15.47 -17.07 8.16
C ASN A 268 15.50 -17.42 6.67
N ALA A 269 14.54 -16.92 5.91
CA ALA A 269 14.65 -16.83 4.47
C ALA A 269 15.85 -15.95 4.07
N VAL A 270 16.49 -16.28 2.97
CA VAL A 270 17.55 -15.47 2.36
C VAL A 270 16.91 -14.54 1.34
N VAL A 271 17.13 -13.22 1.52
CA VAL A 271 16.61 -12.20 0.61
C VAL A 271 17.75 -11.62 -0.21
N SER A 272 17.58 -11.59 -1.53
CA SER A 272 18.43 -10.88 -2.48
C SER A 272 17.59 -9.88 -3.26
N MET A 273 18.21 -8.83 -3.80
CA MET A 273 17.54 -7.81 -4.60
C MET A 273 18.11 -7.75 -6.00
N PHE A 274 17.26 -7.45 -6.97
CA PHE A 274 17.63 -7.33 -8.37
C PHE A 274 16.96 -6.12 -9.03
N VAL A 275 17.67 -5.47 -9.94
CA VAL A 275 17.09 -4.54 -10.91
C VAL A 275 16.82 -5.33 -12.18
N ALA A 276 15.55 -5.51 -12.51
CA ALA A 276 15.09 -6.24 -13.69
C ALA A 276 14.56 -5.23 -14.73
N ALA A 277 15.34 -4.96 -15.78
CA ALA A 277 14.91 -4.09 -16.85
C ALA A 277 13.91 -4.78 -17.78
N LEU A 278 12.94 -4.02 -18.30
CA LEU A 278 12.00 -4.55 -19.28
C LEU A 278 12.67 -4.97 -20.60
N THR A 279 13.89 -4.52 -20.85
CA THR A 279 14.72 -4.95 -22.00
C THR A 279 15.34 -6.33 -21.83
N GLY A 280 15.36 -6.87 -20.60
CA GLY A 280 15.87 -8.21 -20.27
C GLY A 280 17.15 -8.22 -19.43
N ASP A 281 17.76 -7.06 -19.15
CA ASP A 281 18.90 -6.99 -18.23
C ASP A 281 18.42 -7.30 -16.81
N PHE A 282 19.20 -8.13 -16.09
CA PHE A 282 18.91 -8.58 -14.74
C PHE A 282 20.16 -8.44 -13.86
N ILE A 283 20.17 -7.42 -13.00
CA ILE A 283 21.35 -6.97 -12.26
C ILE A 283 21.12 -7.24 -10.76
N GLU A 284 21.99 -8.04 -10.17
CA GLU A 284 21.95 -8.29 -8.71
C GLU A 284 22.43 -7.04 -7.95
N VAL A 285 21.69 -6.65 -6.92
CA VAL A 285 22.05 -5.57 -6.01
C VAL A 285 22.90 -6.13 -4.88
N SER A 286 24.10 -5.58 -4.71
CA SER A 286 25.06 -6.08 -3.72
C SER A 286 25.08 -5.22 -2.47
N TRP A 287 24.91 -5.84 -1.29
CA TRP A 287 25.17 -5.26 0.03
C TRP A 287 25.70 -6.33 0.98
N ASP A 288 26.15 -5.95 2.15
CA ASP A 288 26.59 -6.90 3.18
C ASP A 288 25.37 -7.60 3.83
N ALA A 289 24.74 -8.53 3.09
CA ALA A 289 23.59 -9.29 3.56
C ALA A 289 23.96 -10.28 4.72
N ALA A 290 25.23 -10.55 4.95
CA ALA A 290 25.66 -11.35 6.09
C ALA A 290 25.53 -10.56 7.41
N ALA A 291 25.91 -9.29 7.40
CA ALA A 291 25.74 -8.40 8.55
C ALA A 291 24.33 -7.83 8.67
N LEU A 292 23.66 -7.54 7.54
CA LEU A 292 22.38 -6.87 7.44
C LEU A 292 21.38 -7.74 6.62
N PRO A 293 20.92 -8.87 7.18
CA PRO A 293 20.12 -9.85 6.43
C PRO A 293 18.67 -9.42 6.22
N TYR A 294 18.16 -8.44 6.97
CA TYR A 294 16.79 -7.98 6.81
C TYR A 294 16.70 -6.88 5.77
N LEU A 295 15.86 -7.09 4.75
CA LEU A 295 15.34 -6.03 3.91
C LEU A 295 14.07 -5.49 4.59
N VAL A 296 14.16 -4.33 5.21
CA VAL A 296 13.03 -3.69 5.90
C VAL A 296 12.04 -3.14 4.87
N THR A 297 12.52 -2.30 3.96
CA THR A 297 11.72 -1.74 2.86
C THR A 297 12.62 -1.30 1.71
N ALA A 298 12.01 -0.92 0.60
CA ALA A 298 12.68 -0.24 -0.51
C ALA A 298 11.76 0.81 -1.12
N SER A 299 12.35 1.79 -1.79
CA SER A 299 11.65 2.79 -2.58
C SER A 299 12.39 3.07 -3.88
N TRP A 300 11.66 3.52 -4.91
CA TRP A 300 12.24 4.05 -6.13
C TRP A 300 11.38 5.22 -6.58
N GLU A 301 11.77 6.42 -6.19
CA GLU A 301 11.02 7.65 -6.42
C GLU A 301 11.71 8.53 -7.48
N ALA A 302 10.90 9.22 -8.29
CA ALA A 302 11.40 10.07 -9.37
C ALA A 302 12.28 11.21 -8.87
N SER A 303 11.98 11.76 -7.71
CA SER A 303 12.74 12.85 -7.07
C SER A 303 14.16 12.43 -6.67
N ILE A 304 14.35 11.16 -6.28
CA ILE A 304 15.65 10.59 -5.92
C ILE A 304 16.38 10.05 -7.15
N GLY A 305 15.65 9.48 -8.13
CA GLY A 305 16.18 9.01 -9.40
C GLY A 305 16.82 7.62 -9.40
N HIS A 306 17.03 7.02 -8.23
CA HIS A 306 17.55 5.65 -8.07
C HIS A 306 16.88 4.95 -6.88
N PRO A 307 16.97 3.61 -6.78
CA PRO A 307 16.39 2.89 -5.65
C PRO A 307 17.12 3.17 -4.34
N LEU A 308 16.37 3.23 -3.25
CA LEU A 308 16.87 3.17 -1.88
C LEU A 308 16.43 1.86 -1.22
N LEU A 309 17.35 1.20 -0.51
CA LEU A 309 17.07 0.05 0.33
C LEU A 309 17.22 0.44 1.80
N VAL A 310 16.32 -0.05 2.65
CA VAL A 310 16.50 -0.04 4.09
C VAL A 310 16.80 -1.47 4.53
N VAL A 311 17.98 -1.68 5.09
CA VAL A 311 18.45 -2.99 5.55
C VAL A 311 18.80 -2.94 7.02
N ALA A 312 18.63 -4.06 7.74
CA ALA A 312 18.90 -4.11 9.17
C ALA A 312 19.64 -5.40 9.58
N SER A 313 20.39 -5.29 10.68
CA SER A 313 20.98 -6.43 11.37
C SER A 313 19.90 -7.31 12.01
N ARG A 314 20.23 -8.61 12.22
CA ARG A 314 19.26 -9.56 12.78
C ARG A 314 18.87 -9.23 14.23
N ASP A 315 19.75 -8.61 14.99
CA ASP A 315 19.45 -8.12 16.35
C ASP A 315 18.80 -6.75 16.37
N GLN A 316 18.53 -6.17 15.16
CA GLN A 316 17.84 -4.90 14.94
C GLN A 316 18.54 -3.69 15.61
N ARG A 317 19.85 -3.75 15.81
CA ARG A 317 20.63 -2.68 16.41
C ARG A 317 21.38 -1.80 15.40
N ASP A 318 21.45 -2.24 14.15
CA ASP A 318 22.05 -1.49 13.02
C ASP A 318 21.05 -1.48 11.88
N MET A 319 20.62 -0.29 11.45
CA MET A 319 19.74 -0.07 10.30
C MET A 319 20.40 0.93 9.36
N ARG A 320 20.39 0.62 8.06
CA ARG A 320 21.06 1.44 7.05
C ARG A 320 20.14 1.73 5.87
N ILE A 321 20.28 2.94 5.35
CA ILE A 321 19.76 3.32 4.04
C ILE A 321 20.90 3.19 3.05
N LEU A 322 20.67 2.46 1.99
CA LEU A 322 21.63 2.24 0.90
C LEU A 322 21.02 2.77 -0.40
N ALA A 323 21.77 3.61 -1.12
CA ALA A 323 21.48 3.99 -2.49
C ALA A 323 21.98 2.90 -3.43
N VAL A 324 21.20 2.55 -4.45
CA VAL A 324 21.53 1.53 -5.44
C VAL A 324 21.80 2.20 -6.78
N ASP A 325 22.95 1.95 -7.37
CA ASP A 325 23.17 2.23 -8.79
C ASP A 325 22.41 1.19 -9.63
N PRO A 326 21.33 1.55 -10.34
CA PRO A 326 20.52 0.58 -11.07
C PRO A 326 21.24 -0.04 -12.28
N ALA A 327 22.33 0.57 -12.75
CA ALA A 327 23.09 0.05 -13.88
C ALA A 327 24.12 -1.01 -13.47
N THR A 328 24.59 -1.00 -12.21
CA THR A 328 25.66 -1.90 -11.74
C THR A 328 25.25 -2.76 -10.55
N GLY A 329 24.17 -2.42 -9.85
CA GLY A 329 23.75 -3.07 -8.60
C GLY A 329 24.63 -2.72 -7.39
N VAL A 330 25.61 -1.85 -7.55
CA VAL A 330 26.49 -1.42 -6.45
C VAL A 330 25.71 -0.50 -5.52
N THR A 331 25.90 -0.71 -4.20
CA THR A 331 25.27 0.13 -3.18
C THR A 331 26.27 1.08 -2.54
N SER A 332 25.78 2.26 -2.16
CA SER A 332 26.49 3.24 -1.34
C SER A 332 25.69 3.57 -0.09
N LEU A 333 26.41 3.84 1.03
CA LEU A 333 25.76 4.18 2.29
C LEU A 333 25.23 5.61 2.24
N VAL A 334 23.91 5.76 2.45
CA VAL A 334 23.27 7.05 2.65
C VAL A 334 23.24 7.39 4.14
N ARG A 335 22.79 6.44 4.98
CA ARG A 335 22.67 6.66 6.42
C ARG A 335 22.85 5.37 7.21
N ALA A 336 23.38 5.47 8.43
CA ALA A 336 23.37 4.40 9.41
C ALA A 336 22.81 4.93 10.74
N ASP A 337 21.82 4.22 11.27
CA ASP A 337 21.28 4.43 12.61
C ASP A 337 21.59 3.20 13.46
N THR A 338 22.04 3.44 14.70
CA THR A 338 22.38 2.38 15.64
C THR A 338 21.79 2.67 17.01
N ASP A 339 21.35 1.63 17.70
CA ASP A 339 20.86 1.73 19.08
C ASP A 339 21.33 0.51 19.90
N PRO A 340 21.74 0.67 21.15
CA PRO A 340 22.19 -0.46 21.98
C PRO A 340 21.08 -1.47 22.32
N SER A 341 19.81 -1.09 22.19
CA SER A 341 18.64 -1.94 22.40
C SER A 341 18.08 -2.44 21.07
N TRP A 342 17.46 -1.54 20.29
CA TRP A 342 17.01 -1.76 18.91
C TRP A 342 16.71 -0.44 18.22
N VAL A 343 16.87 -0.40 16.88
CA VAL A 343 16.40 0.70 16.04
C VAL A 343 14.96 0.44 15.68
N ASP A 344 14.09 1.43 15.95
CA ASP A 344 12.67 1.35 15.68
C ASP A 344 12.35 1.61 14.20
N ILE A 345 11.46 0.80 13.62
CA ILE A 345 11.00 0.96 12.24
C ILE A 345 9.87 1.98 12.21
N VAL A 346 10.02 3.02 11.39
CA VAL A 346 8.96 3.98 11.09
C VAL A 346 8.50 3.78 9.66
N THR A 347 7.21 3.60 9.45
CA THR A 347 6.64 3.43 8.11
C THR A 347 6.64 4.73 7.32
N GLY A 348 6.67 4.63 5.97
CA GLY A 348 6.65 5.77 5.07
C GLY A 348 7.99 6.44 4.80
N VAL A 349 9.09 5.87 5.30
CA VAL A 349 10.46 6.32 4.99
C VAL A 349 11.31 5.16 4.46
N PRO A 350 12.32 5.44 3.58
CA PRO A 350 12.69 6.74 3.03
C PRO A 350 11.68 7.28 2.02
N ALA A 351 11.50 8.60 1.99
CA ALA A 351 10.69 9.31 1.01
C ALA A 351 11.53 10.42 0.35
N GLY A 352 11.12 10.88 -0.82
CA GLY A 352 11.84 11.92 -1.57
C GLY A 352 11.11 13.25 -1.60
N LEU A 353 11.85 14.36 -1.44
CA LEU A 353 11.38 15.70 -1.74
C LEU A 353 11.68 16.06 -3.20
N PRO A 354 10.95 17.00 -3.82
CA PRO A 354 11.12 17.35 -5.24
C PRO A 354 12.50 17.80 -5.64
N ASP A 355 13.28 18.33 -4.70
CA ASP A 355 14.65 18.79 -4.90
C ASP A 355 15.71 17.68 -4.79
N GLY A 356 15.30 16.44 -4.51
CA GLY A 356 16.18 15.28 -4.35
C GLY A 356 16.66 15.02 -2.93
N GLN A 357 16.17 15.75 -1.93
CA GLN A 357 16.44 15.44 -0.53
C GLN A 357 15.72 14.15 -0.11
N VAL A 358 16.38 13.34 0.71
CA VAL A 358 15.82 12.13 1.34
C VAL A 358 15.22 12.51 2.68
N VAL A 359 13.97 12.11 2.90
CA VAL A 359 13.27 12.21 4.19
C VAL A 359 13.48 10.92 4.96
N TRP A 360 13.84 11.04 6.23
CA TRP A 360 14.02 9.95 7.17
C TRP A 360 13.53 10.32 8.57
N THR A 361 13.55 9.37 9.49
CA THR A 361 13.32 9.64 10.92
C THR A 361 14.53 9.24 11.73
N ALA A 362 14.84 10.01 12.77
CA ALA A 362 15.97 9.78 13.66
C ALA A 362 15.59 10.03 15.12
N ASP A 363 16.19 9.25 16.03
CA ASP A 363 16.06 9.47 17.47
C ASP A 363 17.04 10.59 17.90
N ILE A 364 16.50 11.78 18.19
CA ILE A 364 17.28 12.95 18.53
C ILE A 364 16.64 13.64 19.75
N GLY A 365 17.42 13.79 20.82
CA GLY A 365 16.96 14.49 22.03
C GLY A 365 15.84 13.78 22.78
N GLY A 366 15.72 12.44 22.64
CA GLY A 366 14.70 11.64 23.30
C GLY A 366 13.35 11.59 22.57
N ALA A 367 13.29 12.06 21.32
CA ALA A 367 12.11 12.00 20.47
C ALA A 367 12.45 11.47 19.07
N LYS A 368 11.51 10.75 18.45
CA LYS A 368 11.58 10.37 17.03
C LYS A 368 11.26 11.62 16.20
N ARG A 369 12.19 12.05 15.35
CA ARG A 369 12.11 13.32 14.63
C ARG A 369 12.24 13.12 13.12
N VAL A 370 11.52 13.91 12.33
CA VAL A 370 11.70 13.97 10.88
C VAL A 370 13.00 14.72 10.58
N VAL A 371 13.83 14.11 9.73
CA VAL A 371 15.04 14.72 9.18
C VAL A 371 14.95 14.69 7.65
N ALA A 372 15.48 15.73 6.99
CA ALA A 372 15.58 15.81 5.54
C ALA A 372 16.94 16.35 5.13
N GLY A 373 17.48 15.87 4.03
CA GLY A 373 18.75 16.29 3.49
C GLY A 373 19.16 15.46 2.28
N PHE A 374 20.18 15.94 1.57
CA PHE A 374 20.79 15.14 0.50
C PHE A 374 21.54 13.95 1.10
N GLU A 375 21.79 12.92 0.30
CA GLU A 375 22.48 11.70 0.75
C GLU A 375 23.80 11.99 1.44
N ALA A 376 24.60 12.93 0.91
CA ALA A 376 25.85 13.35 1.52
C ALA A 376 25.67 13.98 2.91
N GLU A 377 24.57 14.69 3.16
CA GLU A 377 24.23 15.30 4.45
C GLU A 377 23.77 14.23 5.45
N HIS A 378 23.00 13.23 5.00
CA HIS A 378 22.66 12.08 5.83
C HIS A 378 23.91 11.28 6.22
N ALA A 379 24.80 10.99 5.26
CA ALA A 379 26.04 10.28 5.51
C ALA A 379 26.99 11.05 6.46
N ALA A 380 26.98 12.38 6.39
CA ALA A 380 27.76 13.26 7.28
C ALA A 380 27.08 13.55 8.63
N GLY A 381 25.82 13.13 8.82
CA GLY A 381 25.01 13.46 10.01
C GLY A 381 24.61 14.93 10.12
N THR A 382 24.56 15.65 8.99
CA THR A 382 24.23 17.08 8.91
C THR A 382 22.86 17.37 8.31
N ALA A 383 22.06 16.33 8.01
CA ALA A 383 20.69 16.47 7.54
C ALA A 383 19.84 17.33 8.49
N ALA A 384 18.99 18.20 7.94
CA ALA A 384 18.18 19.12 8.69
C ALA A 384 17.12 18.41 9.53
N VAL A 385 16.95 18.81 10.79
CA VAL A 385 15.91 18.32 11.68
C VAL A 385 14.69 19.22 11.53
N LEU A 386 13.58 18.66 11.03
CA LEU A 386 12.37 19.42 10.69
C LEU A 386 11.37 19.56 11.86
N THR A 387 11.44 18.69 12.86
CA THR A 387 10.48 18.67 13.98
C THR A 387 11.18 18.97 15.31
N PRO A 388 10.52 19.61 16.30
CA PRO A 388 11.05 19.82 17.65
C PRO A 388 11.00 18.52 18.48
N ASP A 389 11.69 18.50 19.60
CA ASP A 389 11.71 17.37 20.55
C ASP A 389 10.41 17.17 21.35
N SER A 390 9.52 18.16 21.32
CA SER A 390 8.17 18.08 21.89
C SER A 390 7.18 17.26 21.04
N ILE A 391 7.58 16.83 19.84
CA ILE A 391 6.76 16.04 18.91
C ILE A 391 7.46 14.69 18.66
N ASN A 392 6.76 13.59 18.96
CA ASN A 392 7.24 12.24 18.71
C ASN A 392 6.56 11.65 17.48
N VAL A 393 7.30 11.56 16.38
CA VAL A 393 6.81 11.08 15.07
C VAL A 393 6.44 9.59 15.16
N ARG A 394 5.30 9.21 14.57
CA ARG A 394 4.79 7.84 14.53
C ARG A 394 4.93 7.21 13.14
N GLU A 395 4.63 7.98 12.10
CA GLU A 395 4.62 7.52 10.72
C GLU A 395 4.82 8.73 9.80
N VAL A 396 5.53 8.56 8.70
CA VAL A 396 5.57 9.51 7.59
C VAL A 396 4.53 9.10 6.56
N LEU A 397 3.58 9.99 6.26
CA LEU A 397 2.46 9.70 5.36
C LEU A 397 2.77 10.02 3.90
N GLY A 398 3.84 10.78 3.65
CA GLY A 398 4.28 11.19 2.31
C GLY A 398 4.78 12.63 2.27
N THR A 399 4.86 13.16 1.05
CA THR A 399 5.31 14.54 0.77
C THR A 399 4.30 15.25 -0.13
N ASP A 400 4.16 16.58 0.01
CA ASP A 400 3.40 17.45 -0.90
C ASP A 400 4.19 18.74 -1.11
N GLY A 401 4.73 18.94 -2.31
CA GLY A 401 5.75 19.96 -2.53
C GLY A 401 6.95 19.76 -1.61
N ASP A 402 7.44 20.83 -0.99
CA ASP A 402 8.61 20.83 -0.08
C ASP A 402 8.25 20.42 1.37
N ALA A 403 7.03 19.97 1.60
CA ALA A 403 6.54 19.63 2.93
C ALA A 403 6.42 18.12 3.12
N VAL A 404 6.79 17.66 4.32
CA VAL A 404 6.63 16.27 4.78
C VAL A 404 5.34 16.17 5.58
N LEU A 405 4.44 15.28 5.20
CA LEU A 405 3.22 14.95 5.94
C LEU A 405 3.51 13.75 6.85
N PHE A 406 3.15 13.85 8.12
CA PHE A 406 3.43 12.79 9.09
C PHE A 406 2.40 12.76 10.22
N THR A 407 2.34 11.65 10.96
CA THR A 407 1.60 11.55 12.22
C THR A 407 2.56 11.62 13.40
N ALA A 408 2.08 12.21 14.47
CA ALA A 408 2.85 12.32 15.71
C ALA A 408 1.97 12.41 16.96
N SER A 409 2.55 12.02 18.09
CA SER A 409 2.05 12.36 19.42
C SER A 409 2.81 13.58 19.94
N ALA A 410 2.10 14.51 20.55
CA ALA A 410 2.67 15.75 21.11
C ALA A 410 2.31 15.85 22.62
N GLU A 411 1.41 16.77 23.00
CA GLU A 411 1.05 17.01 24.40
C GLU A 411 0.37 15.82 25.07
N ASP A 412 -0.46 15.09 24.31
CA ASP A 412 -1.12 13.86 24.76
C ASP A 412 -0.56 12.65 24.04
N PRO A 413 0.12 11.72 24.73
CA PRO A 413 0.68 10.52 24.10
C PRO A 413 -0.39 9.52 23.63
N ALA A 414 -1.65 9.62 24.06
CA ALA A 414 -2.76 8.81 23.59
C ALA A 414 -3.35 9.31 22.26
N SER A 415 -3.05 10.55 21.89
CA SER A 415 -3.49 11.16 20.63
C SER A 415 -2.43 11.00 19.54
N ILE A 416 -2.86 10.67 18.33
CA ILE A 416 -2.03 10.62 17.12
C ILE A 416 -2.58 11.64 16.13
N THR A 417 -1.87 12.72 15.95
CA THR A 417 -2.30 13.88 15.16
C THR A 417 -1.51 14.02 13.87
N VAL A 418 -2.12 14.61 12.84
CA VAL A 418 -1.49 14.83 11.54
C VAL A 418 -0.80 16.20 11.53
N TRP A 419 0.41 16.20 11.04
CA TRP A 419 1.29 17.37 10.94
C TRP A 419 1.92 17.48 9.55
N THR A 420 2.32 18.67 9.20
CA THR A 420 3.19 18.94 8.08
C THR A 420 4.40 19.75 8.54
N ALA A 421 5.59 19.40 8.04
CA ALA A 421 6.83 20.13 8.27
C ALA A 421 7.51 20.42 6.94
N GLY A 422 7.90 21.67 6.74
CA GLY A 422 8.63 22.12 5.57
C GLY A 422 9.57 23.27 5.94
N PRO A 423 10.30 23.86 4.96
CA PRO A 423 11.26 24.93 5.22
C PRO A 423 10.63 26.18 5.86
N ALA A 424 9.33 26.41 5.60
CA ALA A 424 8.64 27.62 6.04
C ALA A 424 7.89 27.47 7.37
N ALA A 425 7.39 26.27 7.71
CA ALA A 425 6.52 26.07 8.88
C ALA A 425 6.43 24.62 9.32
N LEU A 426 6.09 24.45 10.59
CA LEU A 426 5.55 23.23 11.18
C LEU A 426 4.10 23.54 11.56
N GLU A 427 3.16 22.75 11.04
CA GLU A 427 1.72 22.96 11.23
C GLU A 427 1.02 21.67 11.59
N ARG A 428 0.09 21.72 12.57
CA ARG A 428 -0.84 20.62 12.86
C ARG A 428 -2.09 20.76 11.99
N LEU A 429 -2.37 19.72 11.19
CA LEU A 429 -3.49 19.71 10.23
C LEU A 429 -4.76 19.07 10.79
N SER A 430 -4.67 18.34 11.89
CA SER A 430 -5.81 17.71 12.56
C SER A 430 -6.13 18.37 13.89
N PRO A 431 -7.33 18.14 14.49
CA PRO A 431 -7.58 18.45 15.91
C PRO A 431 -6.54 17.83 16.85
N ALA A 432 -6.49 18.32 18.09
CA ALA A 432 -5.48 17.92 19.07
C ALA A 432 -5.75 16.54 19.70
N ASP A 433 -7.00 16.12 19.73
CA ASP A 433 -7.49 14.89 20.35
C ASP A 433 -7.90 13.87 19.30
N GLY A 434 -7.70 12.59 19.59
CA GLY A 434 -8.08 11.49 18.70
C GLY A 434 -6.92 10.86 17.94
N VAL A 435 -7.25 9.93 17.06
CA VAL A 435 -6.31 9.23 16.18
C VAL A 435 -6.63 9.57 14.72
N TYR A 436 -5.64 10.10 14.03
CA TYR A 436 -5.78 10.58 12.67
C TYR A 436 -4.75 9.93 11.75
N SER A 437 -5.13 9.77 10.48
CA SER A 437 -4.24 9.51 9.34
C SER A 437 -4.66 10.39 8.18
N ALA A 438 -3.78 10.60 7.19
CA ALA A 438 -4.08 11.49 6.07
C ALA A 438 -3.32 11.12 4.81
N GLN A 439 -3.79 11.65 3.68
CA GLN A 439 -3.03 11.81 2.44
C GLN A 439 -3.16 13.25 1.98
N GLN A 440 -2.11 13.82 1.38
CA GLN A 440 -2.14 15.17 0.83
C GLN A 440 -1.55 15.18 -0.57
N ALA A 441 -2.20 15.89 -1.48
CA ALA A 441 -1.73 16.13 -2.83
C ALA A 441 -2.30 17.45 -3.37
N ALA A 442 -1.49 18.24 -4.04
CA ALA A 442 -1.88 19.54 -4.63
C ALA A 442 -2.68 20.42 -3.65
N GLY A 443 -2.32 20.42 -2.36
CA GLY A 443 -3.00 21.16 -1.30
C GLY A 443 -4.30 20.54 -0.78
N THR A 444 -4.88 19.54 -1.44
CA THR A 444 -6.04 18.78 -0.95
C THR A 444 -5.59 17.79 0.12
N LEU A 445 -6.26 17.78 1.27
CA LEU A 445 -6.01 16.90 2.41
C LEU A 445 -7.18 15.93 2.58
N LEU A 446 -6.95 14.64 2.41
CA LEU A 446 -7.84 13.58 2.83
C LEU A 446 -7.52 13.26 4.29
N LEU A 447 -8.43 13.52 5.22
CA LEU A 447 -8.25 13.30 6.65
C LEU A 447 -9.18 12.19 7.13
N VAL A 448 -8.59 11.13 7.68
CA VAL A 448 -9.29 10.02 8.36
C VAL A 448 -9.18 10.22 9.85
N SER A 449 -10.29 10.21 10.57
CA SER A 449 -10.30 10.40 12.02
C SER A 449 -11.03 9.27 12.74
N ARG A 450 -10.53 8.94 13.94
CA ARG A 450 -11.18 8.05 14.92
C ARG A 450 -11.08 8.72 16.28
N THR A 451 -12.22 9.07 16.85
CA THR A 451 -12.30 9.59 18.21
C THR A 451 -13.18 8.68 19.06
N LEU A 452 -13.07 8.78 20.38
CA LEU A 452 -13.92 8.02 21.28
C LEU A 452 -15.39 8.50 21.28
N ALA A 453 -15.63 9.67 20.71
CA ALA A 453 -16.98 10.22 20.57
C ALA A 453 -17.71 9.73 19.32
N ASP A 454 -16.95 9.22 18.33
CA ASP A 454 -17.50 8.80 17.04
C ASP A 454 -17.79 7.28 17.06
N SER A 455 -18.95 6.92 16.54
CA SER A 455 -19.34 5.51 16.38
C SER A 455 -18.62 4.81 15.22
N ALA A 456 -18.06 5.57 14.26
CA ALA A 456 -17.30 5.08 13.11
C ALA A 456 -16.22 6.09 12.71
N ALA A 457 -15.21 5.62 11.95
CA ALA A 457 -14.22 6.52 11.38
C ALA A 457 -14.89 7.56 10.46
N SER A 458 -14.48 8.82 10.58
CA SER A 458 -14.89 9.91 9.69
C SER A 458 -13.82 10.15 8.63
N VAL A 459 -14.23 10.30 7.37
CA VAL A 459 -13.33 10.57 6.23
C VAL A 459 -13.75 11.87 5.59
N ARG A 460 -12.89 12.89 5.69
CA ARG A 460 -13.16 14.25 5.19
C ARG A 460 -12.11 14.64 4.18
N VAL A 461 -12.53 15.38 3.16
CA VAL A 461 -11.63 16.01 2.19
C VAL A 461 -11.64 17.51 2.43
N LEU A 462 -10.47 18.06 2.68
CA LEU A 462 -10.28 19.44 3.07
C LEU A 462 -9.41 20.15 2.03
N ARG A 463 -9.76 21.40 1.69
CA ARG A 463 -8.93 22.27 0.84
C ARG A 463 -8.49 23.52 1.62
N PRO A 464 -7.37 24.16 1.26
CA PRO A 464 -6.98 25.43 1.86
C PRO A 464 -8.11 26.44 1.77
N GLY A 465 -8.38 27.17 2.86
CA GLY A 465 -9.22 28.35 2.86
C GLY A 465 -8.53 29.53 2.20
N SER A 466 -9.21 30.69 2.17
CA SER A 466 -8.58 31.95 1.80
C SER A 466 -7.42 32.28 2.76
N ALA A 467 -6.52 33.17 2.35
CA ALA A 467 -5.35 33.52 3.16
C ALA A 467 -5.72 33.85 4.62
N GLY A 468 -5.26 33.03 5.56
CA GLY A 468 -5.51 33.16 7.00
C GLY A 468 -6.79 32.44 7.48
N GLU A 469 -7.55 31.79 6.61
CA GLU A 469 -8.69 30.98 7.00
C GLU A 469 -8.31 29.51 7.17
N PRO A 470 -8.98 28.76 8.05
CA PRO A 470 -8.76 27.32 8.19
C PRO A 470 -9.15 26.58 6.91
N ARG A 471 -8.64 25.36 6.75
CA ARG A 471 -9.05 24.46 5.65
C ARG A 471 -10.56 24.23 5.70
N ALA A 472 -11.22 24.29 4.54
CA ALA A 472 -12.64 24.06 4.39
C ALA A 472 -12.90 22.60 3.98
N GLU A 473 -13.91 21.97 4.58
CA GLU A 473 -14.40 20.66 4.12
C GLU A 473 -15.13 20.84 2.78
N VAL A 474 -14.65 20.15 1.75
CA VAL A 474 -15.21 20.20 0.39
C VAL A 474 -15.96 18.92 0.03
N ALA A 475 -15.58 17.79 0.62
CA ALA A 475 -16.26 16.52 0.42
C ALA A 475 -16.10 15.60 1.64
N ARG A 476 -16.91 14.54 1.70
CA ARG A 476 -16.88 13.53 2.75
C ARG A 476 -17.18 12.16 2.16
N ILE A 477 -16.48 11.11 2.60
CA ILE A 477 -16.82 9.73 2.27
C ILE A 477 -17.63 9.14 3.43
N GLY A 478 -18.84 8.72 3.13
CA GLY A 478 -19.78 8.15 4.11
C GLY A 478 -19.37 6.73 4.52
N SER A 479 -19.48 6.43 5.82
CA SER A 479 -19.43 5.05 6.31
C SER A 479 -20.84 4.44 6.23
N LEU A 480 -20.93 3.23 5.69
CA LEU A 480 -22.14 2.40 5.67
C LEU A 480 -22.08 1.31 6.76
N ALA A 481 -21.09 1.36 7.65
CA ALA A 481 -20.93 0.40 8.74
C ALA A 481 -22.12 0.49 9.71
N GLU A 482 -22.65 -0.67 10.11
CA GLU A 482 -23.56 -0.73 11.23
C GLU A 482 -22.75 -0.52 12.51
N THR A 483 -23.22 0.34 13.39
CA THR A 483 -22.61 0.58 14.70
C THR A 483 -23.49 -0.01 15.80
N PRO A 484 -22.90 -0.41 16.96
CA PRO A 484 -23.67 -1.03 18.05
C PRO A 484 -24.73 -0.11 18.65
#